data_7d6b24575f82f1f786fe1cefbc88c79e
#
_entry.id   7d6b24575f82f1f786fe1cefbc88c79e
#
_cell.length_a   1.000
_cell.length_b   1.000
_cell.length_c   1.000
_cell.angle_alpha   90.00
_cell.angle_beta   90.00
_cell.angle_gamma   90.00
#
_symmetry.space_group_name_H-M   'P 1'
#
loop_
_entity.id
_entity.type
_entity.pdbx_description
1 polymer ?
#
loop_
_entity_poly.entity_id
_entity_poly.type
_entity_poly.pdbx_seq_one_letter_code
_entity_poly.pdbx_strand_id
1 'polypeptide(L)'
;MAPLTARSTSSPRGAVSGIRDDVPERLVRPTKYLWIEHAERNAICNAARAGTATEGCTIYVEIMPCMDCARAVVQAGITQVVIAAERMAEYSSEYYNEHFGMVEVLFREAKVAIRRV
;
A
#
# COMPACT_ATOMS: atom_id res chain seq x y z
N MET A 1 19.32 2.47 -4.12
CA MET A 1 18.03 2.67 -4.81
C MET A 1 17.18 3.71 -4.09
N ALA A 2 16.43 4.51 -4.85
CA ALA A 2 15.55 5.49 -4.25
C ALA A 2 14.40 4.78 -3.52
N PRO A 3 14.00 5.26 -2.33
CA PRO A 3 12.86 4.68 -1.63
C PRO A 3 11.54 4.99 -2.33
N LEU A 4 10.59 4.05 -2.20
CA LEU A 4 9.22 4.27 -2.66
C LEU A 4 8.39 4.79 -1.48
N THR A 5 7.70 5.89 -1.70
CA THR A 5 6.79 6.42 -0.69
C THR A 5 5.36 6.16 -1.14
N ALA A 6 4.61 5.47 -0.31
CA ALA A 6 3.22 5.14 -0.61
C ALA A 6 2.33 6.36 -0.37
N ARG A 7 2.22 7.19 -1.37
CA ARG A 7 1.32 8.34 -1.38
C ARG A 7 0.44 8.29 -2.61
N SER A 8 -0.78 8.71 -2.47
CA SER A 8 -1.64 8.89 -3.62
C SER A 8 -1.17 10.13 -4.40
N THR A 9 -0.77 9.92 -5.63
CA THR A 9 -0.32 11.01 -6.53
C THR A 9 -1.40 11.41 -7.51
N SER A 10 -2.48 10.63 -7.60
CA SER A 10 -3.54 10.83 -8.57
C SER A 10 -4.64 11.74 -8.03
N SER A 11 -5.03 11.55 -6.77
CA SER A 11 -6.15 12.26 -6.16
C SER A 11 -6.10 12.07 -4.64
N PRO A 12 -6.51 13.10 -3.87
CA PRO A 12 -6.65 12.96 -2.42
C PRO A 12 -7.65 11.87 -2.01
N ARG A 13 -8.56 11.51 -2.90
CA ARG A 13 -9.56 10.48 -2.65
C ARG A 13 -9.14 9.09 -3.10
N GLY A 14 -7.91 8.94 -3.61
CA GLY A 14 -7.39 7.66 -4.05
C GLY A 14 -7.82 7.22 -5.43
N ALA A 15 -8.34 8.13 -6.25
CA ALA A 15 -8.74 7.81 -7.61
C ALA A 15 -7.53 7.43 -8.46
N VAL A 16 -7.73 6.49 -9.37
CA VAL A 16 -6.73 6.09 -10.35
C VAL A 16 -6.44 7.27 -11.28
N SER A 17 -5.19 7.39 -11.73
CA SER A 17 -4.74 8.48 -12.59
C SER A 17 -5.62 8.64 -13.82
N GLY A 18 -6.13 9.85 -14.06
CA GLY A 18 -6.98 10.17 -15.20
C GLY A 18 -8.44 9.83 -15.02
N ILE A 19 -8.82 9.21 -13.92
CA ILE A 19 -10.21 8.85 -13.62
C ILE A 19 -10.82 9.94 -12.75
N ARG A 20 -12.09 10.26 -13.03
CA ARG A 20 -12.80 11.28 -12.26
C ARG A 20 -12.92 10.88 -10.80
N ASP A 21 -12.63 11.83 -9.90
CA ASP A 21 -12.73 11.63 -8.46
C ASP A 21 -13.88 12.40 -7.82
N ASP A 22 -14.76 12.98 -8.66
CA ASP A 22 -15.89 13.81 -8.24
C ASP A 22 -17.25 13.15 -8.48
N VAL A 23 -17.28 11.86 -8.75
CA VAL A 23 -18.53 11.11 -8.96
C VAL A 23 -18.96 10.51 -7.62
N PRO A 24 -20.04 11.00 -6.98
CA PRO A 24 -20.40 10.58 -5.62
C PRO A 24 -20.60 9.08 -5.46
N GLU A 25 -21.16 8.39 -6.44
CA GLU A 25 -21.43 6.97 -6.38
C GLU A 25 -20.16 6.13 -6.27
N ARG A 26 -19.03 6.66 -6.75
CA ARG A 26 -17.72 6.00 -6.69
C ARG A 26 -16.99 6.24 -5.38
N LEU A 27 -17.50 7.10 -4.53
CA LEU A 27 -16.84 7.51 -3.29
C LEU A 27 -17.42 6.85 -2.05
N VAL A 28 -18.52 6.09 -2.21
CA VAL A 28 -19.20 5.42 -1.10
C VAL A 28 -19.04 3.91 -1.19
N ARG A 29 -19.06 3.27 -0.02
CA ARG A 29 -19.01 1.81 0.08
C ARG A 29 -20.30 1.19 -0.45
N PRO A 30 -20.25 0.02 -1.10
CA PRO A 30 -19.04 -0.76 -1.43
C PRO A 30 -18.39 -0.35 -2.74
N THR A 31 -19.03 0.51 -3.54
CA THR A 31 -18.61 0.84 -4.91
C THR A 31 -17.22 1.47 -4.94
N LYS A 32 -16.87 2.27 -3.93
CA LYS A 32 -15.57 2.93 -3.90
C LYS A 32 -14.39 1.96 -4.01
N TYR A 33 -14.55 0.74 -3.51
CA TYR A 33 -13.46 -0.26 -3.56
C TYR A 33 -13.14 -0.75 -4.96
N LEU A 34 -14.02 -0.46 -5.92
CA LEU A 34 -13.82 -0.80 -7.32
C LEU A 34 -13.12 0.32 -8.09
N TRP A 35 -13.18 1.54 -7.59
CA TRP A 35 -12.73 2.74 -8.33
C TRP A 35 -11.47 3.37 -7.75
N ILE A 36 -11.20 3.19 -6.47
CA ILE A 36 -10.03 3.79 -5.82
C ILE A 36 -8.88 2.78 -5.77
N GLU A 37 -7.67 3.32 -5.67
CA GLU A 37 -6.48 2.49 -5.52
C GLU A 37 -5.80 2.83 -4.20
N HIS A 38 -5.17 1.83 -3.58
CA HIS A 38 -4.40 2.04 -2.37
C HIS A 38 -3.05 2.69 -2.69
N ALA A 39 -2.53 3.46 -1.74
CA ALA A 39 -1.30 4.22 -1.93
C ALA A 39 -0.11 3.32 -2.27
N GLU A 40 -0.06 2.12 -1.70
CA GLU A 40 1.03 1.17 -1.92
C GLU A 40 1.06 0.72 -3.39
N ARG A 41 -0.08 0.29 -3.93
CA ARG A 41 -0.14 -0.11 -5.33
C ARG A 41 0.03 1.08 -6.26
N ASN A 42 -0.44 2.27 -5.87
CA ASN A 42 -0.18 3.49 -6.63
C ASN A 42 1.32 3.74 -6.75
N ALA A 43 2.07 3.62 -5.65
CA ALA A 43 3.51 3.84 -5.66
C ALA A 43 4.21 2.85 -6.61
N ILE A 44 3.81 1.58 -6.57
CA ILE A 44 4.39 0.54 -7.43
C ILE A 44 4.04 0.80 -8.89
N CYS A 45 2.79 1.13 -9.19
CA CYS A 45 2.36 1.41 -10.56
C CYS A 45 3.02 2.67 -11.12
N ASN A 46 3.20 3.70 -10.29
CA ASN A 46 3.90 4.91 -10.71
C ASN A 46 5.37 4.62 -11.04
N ALA A 47 6.03 3.79 -10.26
CA ALA A 47 7.39 3.34 -10.56
C ALA A 47 7.43 2.59 -11.90
N ALA A 48 6.47 1.71 -12.13
CA ALA A 48 6.37 0.98 -13.39
C ALA A 48 6.19 1.91 -14.59
N ARG A 49 5.32 2.91 -14.47
CA ARG A 49 5.10 3.88 -15.56
C ARG A 49 6.36 4.69 -15.86
N ALA A 50 7.11 5.03 -14.83
CA ALA A 50 8.35 5.80 -14.97
C ALA A 50 9.55 4.96 -15.42
N GLY A 51 9.38 3.64 -15.49
CA GLY A 51 10.49 2.75 -15.83
C GLY A 51 11.51 2.60 -14.70
N THR A 52 11.09 2.84 -13.46
CA THR A 52 11.95 2.72 -12.28
C THR A 52 11.84 1.32 -11.69
N ALA A 53 12.98 0.65 -11.54
CA ALA A 53 13.00 -0.68 -10.94
C ALA A 53 12.64 -0.63 -9.46
N THR A 54 11.82 -1.59 -9.01
CA THR A 54 11.41 -1.70 -7.61
C THR A 54 12.15 -2.82 -6.88
N GLU A 55 12.90 -3.63 -7.58
CA GLU A 55 13.70 -4.71 -6.99
C GLU A 55 14.66 -4.18 -5.93
N GLY A 56 14.60 -4.74 -4.75
CA GLY A 56 15.47 -4.35 -3.64
C GLY A 56 15.12 -3.04 -2.96
N CYS A 57 14.03 -2.40 -3.36
CA CYS A 57 13.61 -1.11 -2.78
C CYS A 57 13.00 -1.26 -1.40
N THR A 58 12.93 -0.13 -0.70
CA THR A 58 12.17 0.02 0.55
C THR A 58 10.91 0.82 0.25
N ILE A 59 9.77 0.38 0.75
CA ILE A 59 8.53 1.14 0.67
C ILE A 59 8.16 1.71 2.04
N TYR A 60 7.81 2.99 2.07
CA TYR A 60 7.39 3.69 3.29
C TYR A 60 5.88 3.85 3.27
N VAL A 61 5.22 3.35 4.30
CA VAL A 61 3.75 3.34 4.40
C VAL A 61 3.31 3.88 5.76
N GLU A 62 2.09 4.39 5.83
CA GLU A 62 1.55 4.88 7.10
C GLU A 62 1.05 3.73 7.97
N ILE A 63 0.43 2.73 7.36
CA ILE A 63 -0.09 1.57 8.08
C ILE A 63 0.32 0.29 7.34
N MET A 64 0.18 -0.84 8.02
CA MET A 64 0.44 -2.15 7.42
C MET A 64 -0.39 -2.30 6.13
N PRO A 65 0.22 -2.68 5.01
CA PRO A 65 -0.53 -2.92 3.78
C PRO A 65 -1.57 -4.03 3.96
N CYS A 66 -2.68 -3.93 3.24
CA CYS A 66 -3.61 -5.05 3.17
C CYS A 66 -2.99 -6.21 2.37
N MET A 67 -3.64 -7.37 2.37
CA MET A 67 -3.10 -8.54 1.67
C MET A 67 -2.91 -8.29 0.17
N ASP A 68 -3.84 -7.56 -0.47
CA ASP A 68 -3.70 -7.23 -1.90
C ASP A 68 -2.44 -6.42 -2.17
N CYS A 69 -2.23 -5.36 -1.38
CA CYS A 69 -1.05 -4.52 -1.51
C CYS A 69 0.21 -5.26 -1.10
N ALA A 70 0.13 -6.09 -0.07
CA ALA A 70 1.27 -6.88 0.40
C ALA A 70 1.75 -7.85 -0.68
N ARG A 71 0.83 -8.50 -1.38
CA ARG A 71 1.20 -9.35 -2.51
C ARG A 71 1.89 -8.55 -3.62
N ALA A 72 1.39 -7.35 -3.89
CA ALA A 72 2.02 -6.47 -4.88
C ALA A 72 3.43 -6.06 -4.47
N VAL A 73 3.63 -5.77 -3.20
CA VAL A 73 4.97 -5.45 -2.63
C VAL A 73 5.94 -6.60 -2.87
N VAL A 74 5.51 -7.83 -2.56
CA VAL A 74 6.34 -9.03 -2.76
C VAL A 74 6.67 -9.22 -4.23
N GLN A 75 5.66 -9.16 -5.09
CA GLN A 75 5.84 -9.37 -6.54
C GLN A 75 6.68 -8.29 -7.20
N ALA A 76 6.70 -7.09 -6.63
CA ALA A 76 7.53 -5.99 -7.13
C ALA A 76 9.01 -6.11 -6.72
N GLY A 77 9.36 -7.10 -5.90
CA GLY A 77 10.73 -7.29 -5.44
C GLY A 77 11.16 -6.35 -4.33
N ILE A 78 10.22 -5.67 -3.68
CA ILE A 78 10.51 -4.79 -2.55
C ILE A 78 10.95 -5.64 -1.37
N THR A 79 12.02 -5.23 -0.70
CA THR A 79 12.64 -6.05 0.35
C THR A 79 12.40 -5.53 1.76
N GLN A 80 11.89 -4.31 1.90
CA GLN A 80 11.63 -3.73 3.22
C GLN A 80 10.39 -2.85 3.20
N VAL A 81 9.58 -2.97 4.24
CA VAL A 81 8.42 -2.10 4.48
C VAL A 81 8.66 -1.34 5.78
N VAL A 82 8.61 -0.02 5.71
CA VAL A 82 8.76 0.85 6.88
C VAL A 82 7.38 1.45 7.20
N ILE A 83 6.91 1.22 8.41
CA ILE A 83 5.57 1.58 8.85
C ILE A 83 5.64 2.68 9.91
N ALA A 84 4.75 3.66 9.83
CA ALA A 84 4.62 4.70 10.85
C ALA A 84 3.88 4.12 12.07
N ALA A 85 4.63 3.78 13.11
CA ALA A 85 4.08 3.11 14.30
C ALA A 85 2.95 3.92 14.95
N GLU A 86 3.08 5.24 14.98
CA GLU A 86 2.08 6.14 15.54
C GLU A 86 0.74 6.02 14.81
N ARG A 87 0.78 5.93 13.48
CA ARG A 87 -0.44 5.76 12.67
C ARG A 87 -1.04 4.38 12.86
N MET A 88 -0.20 3.36 13.00
CA MET A 88 -0.66 1.99 13.22
C MET A 88 -1.49 1.86 14.50
N ALA A 89 -1.19 2.62 15.54
CA ALA A 89 -1.91 2.56 16.80
C ALA A 89 -3.40 2.91 16.66
N GLU A 90 -3.78 3.64 15.61
CA GLU A 90 -5.18 4.00 15.34
C GLU A 90 -6.00 2.81 14.80
N TYR A 91 -5.32 1.73 14.40
CA TYR A 91 -5.94 0.56 13.75
C TYR A 91 -5.83 -0.68 14.63
N SER A 92 -6.23 -0.56 15.91
CA SER A 92 -6.15 -1.65 16.87
C SER A 92 -7.53 -2.26 17.15
N SER A 93 -8.03 -3.04 16.21
CA SER A 93 -9.24 -3.83 16.40
C SER A 93 -8.91 -5.29 16.12
N GLU A 94 -9.78 -6.21 16.59
CA GLU A 94 -9.60 -7.63 16.33
C GLU A 94 -9.50 -7.93 14.83
N TYR A 95 -10.36 -7.29 14.04
CA TYR A 95 -10.33 -7.44 12.58
C TYR A 95 -8.98 -7.04 11.99
N TYR A 96 -8.49 -5.85 12.35
CA TYR A 96 -7.20 -5.38 11.82
C TYR A 96 -6.03 -6.21 12.32
N ASN A 97 -6.06 -6.61 13.59
CA ASN A 97 -4.98 -7.43 14.15
C ASN A 97 -4.87 -8.79 13.44
N GLU A 98 -5.99 -9.43 13.18
CA GLU A 98 -6.02 -10.69 12.45
C GLU A 98 -5.52 -10.53 11.02
N HIS A 99 -6.03 -9.52 10.32
CA HIS A 99 -5.64 -9.24 8.95
C HIS A 99 -4.15 -8.90 8.84
N PHE A 100 -3.66 -8.03 9.71
CA PHE A 100 -2.25 -7.65 9.71
C PHE A 100 -1.35 -8.82 10.11
N GLY A 101 -1.85 -9.72 10.94
CA GLY A 101 -1.13 -10.96 11.27
C GLY A 101 -0.87 -11.82 10.04
N MET A 102 -1.85 -11.92 9.14
CA MET A 102 -1.67 -12.65 7.87
C MET A 102 -0.63 -11.96 6.98
N VAL A 103 -0.65 -10.64 6.92
CA VAL A 103 0.34 -9.88 6.14
C VAL A 103 1.75 -10.10 6.68
N GLU A 104 1.90 -10.14 8.00
CA GLU A 104 3.19 -10.42 8.62
C GLU A 104 3.72 -11.79 8.24
N VAL A 105 2.85 -12.80 8.18
CA VAL A 105 3.22 -14.16 7.74
C VAL A 105 3.68 -14.11 6.28
N LEU A 106 2.93 -13.45 5.42
CA LEU A 106 3.30 -13.30 4.01
C LEU A 106 4.69 -12.68 3.85
N PHE A 107 4.93 -11.57 4.54
CA PHE A 107 6.22 -10.88 4.45
C PHE A 107 7.36 -11.72 5.01
N ARG A 108 7.13 -12.44 6.10
CA ARG A 108 8.15 -13.32 6.68
C ARG A 108 8.54 -14.43 5.71
N GLU A 109 7.57 -15.07 5.09
CA GLU A 109 7.84 -16.13 4.12
C GLU A 109 8.56 -15.59 2.88
N ALA A 110 8.20 -14.40 2.45
CA ALA A 110 8.82 -13.73 1.30
C ALA A 110 10.16 -13.05 1.64
N LYS A 111 10.56 -13.07 2.91
CA LYS A 111 11.78 -12.42 3.41
C LYS A 111 11.76 -10.91 3.20
N VAL A 112 10.58 -10.29 3.34
CA VAL A 112 10.43 -8.85 3.34
C VAL A 112 10.52 -8.37 4.79
N ALA A 113 11.47 -7.49 5.07
CA ALA A 113 11.64 -6.96 6.41
C ALA A 113 10.58 -5.91 6.73
N ILE A 114 10.12 -5.90 7.98
CA ILE A 114 9.19 -4.89 8.47
C ILE A 114 9.92 -4.07 9.54
N ARG A 115 9.90 -2.75 9.39
CA ARG A 115 10.48 -1.84 10.38
C ARG A 115 9.41 -0.83 10.79
N ARG A 116 9.26 -0.64 12.09
CA ARG A 116 8.33 0.34 12.66
C ARG A 116 9.12 1.54 13.17
N VAL A 117 8.70 2.72 12.75
CA VAL A 117 9.38 3.98 13.14
C VAL A 117 8.41 4.98 13.78
#